data_b253e80514d94a45ffa68ccd93506592
#
_entry.id   b253e80514d94a45ffa68ccd93506592
#
_cell.length_a   1.000
_cell.length_b   1.000
_cell.length_c   1.000
_cell.angle_alpha   90.00
_cell.angle_beta   90.00
_cell.angle_gamma   90.00
#
_symmetry.space_group_name_H-M   'P 1'
#
loop_
_entity.id
_entity.type
_entity.pdbx_description
1 polymer ?
#
loop_
_entity_poly.entity_id
_entity_poly.type
_entity_poly.pdbx_seq_one_letter_code
_entity_poly.pdbx_strand_id
1 'polypeptide(L)'
;MPEKHEHAARINSPDKYKKIRRENDKFGSGIDVIWGILDDGKTEVQAIRFDSSKFTADEARKWLKDHDYKPIEFEPATGKNMSNTIEYKTFRFNLLS
;
A
#
# COMPACT_ATOMS: atom_id res chain seq x y z
N MET A 1 1.13 -10.33 -5.09
CA MET A 1 2.05 -9.73 -6.02
C MET A 1 2.04 -8.21 -5.88
N PRO A 2 3.20 -7.54 -5.78
CA PRO A 2 3.19 -6.09 -5.63
C PRO A 2 2.69 -5.41 -6.89
N GLU A 3 1.97 -4.33 -6.69
CA GLU A 3 1.46 -3.54 -7.79
C GLU A 3 2.54 -2.62 -8.31
N LYS A 4 2.50 -2.36 -9.60
CA LYS A 4 3.48 -1.50 -10.24
C LYS A 4 3.34 -0.05 -9.79
N HIS A 5 2.11 0.41 -9.58
CA HIS A 5 1.81 1.81 -9.28
C HIS A 5 1.17 2.02 -7.92
N GLU A 6 1.20 1.00 -7.07
CA GLU A 6 0.62 1.09 -5.74
C GLU A 6 1.54 0.46 -4.70
N HIS A 7 1.64 1.13 -3.55
CA HIS A 7 2.23 0.49 -2.37
C HIS A 7 1.13 -0.34 -1.73
N ALA A 8 1.44 -1.53 -1.28
CA ALA A 8 0.46 -2.44 -0.73
C ALA A 8 0.80 -2.81 0.71
N ALA A 9 -0.12 -2.55 1.62
CA ALA A 9 0.01 -2.93 3.02
C ALA A 9 -0.99 -4.03 3.31
N ARG A 10 -0.50 -5.25 3.55
CA ARG A 10 -1.36 -6.39 3.89
C ARG A 10 -1.59 -6.38 5.39
N ILE A 11 -2.82 -6.18 5.80
CA ILE A 11 -3.19 -6.12 7.22
C ILE A 11 -3.55 -7.50 7.74
N ASN A 12 -4.29 -8.28 6.94
CA ASN A 12 -4.68 -9.65 7.26
C ASN A 12 -4.46 -10.53 6.05
N SER A 13 -4.21 -11.82 6.29
CA SER A 13 -4.05 -12.76 5.20
C SER A 13 -5.36 -12.86 4.40
N PRO A 14 -5.31 -12.80 3.05
CA PRO A 14 -6.53 -12.92 2.25
C PRO A 14 -7.20 -14.28 2.38
N ASP A 15 -6.46 -15.30 2.83
CA ASP A 15 -6.98 -16.67 2.93
C ASP A 15 -8.08 -16.84 3.97
N LYS A 16 -8.21 -15.90 4.92
CA LYS A 16 -9.23 -16.04 5.96
C LYS A 16 -10.60 -15.58 5.52
N TYR A 17 -10.74 -15.05 4.31
CA TYR A 17 -12.01 -14.48 3.83
C TYR A 17 -12.58 -15.29 2.68
N LYS A 18 -13.92 -15.33 2.62
CA LYS A 18 -14.58 -15.99 1.50
C LYS A 18 -14.63 -15.09 0.27
N LYS A 19 -14.56 -13.77 0.45
CA LYS A 19 -14.56 -12.80 -0.63
C LYS A 19 -13.68 -11.61 -0.26
N ILE A 20 -13.20 -10.93 -1.30
CA ILE A 20 -12.43 -9.70 -1.15
C ILE A 20 -13.06 -8.65 -2.05
N ARG A 21 -13.19 -7.43 -1.55
CA ARG A 21 -13.79 -6.33 -2.30
C ARG A 21 -12.93 -5.07 -2.14
N ARG A 22 -12.73 -4.36 -3.24
CA ARG A 22 -11.95 -3.12 -3.22
C ARG A 22 -12.88 -1.90 -3.17
N GLU A 23 -12.50 -0.93 -2.35
CA GLU A 23 -13.20 0.35 -2.28
C GLU A 23 -12.17 1.46 -2.47
N ASN A 24 -12.31 2.23 -3.55
CA ASN A 24 -11.34 3.26 -3.91
C ASN A 24 -11.53 4.52 -3.07
N ASP A 25 -10.41 5.15 -2.72
CA ASP A 25 -10.36 6.45 -2.02
C ASP A 25 -11.14 6.44 -0.70
N LYS A 26 -11.23 5.30 -0.05
CA LYS A 26 -12.00 5.18 1.19
C LYS A 26 -11.48 6.08 2.29
N PHE A 27 -10.17 6.17 2.45
CA PHE A 27 -9.54 6.95 3.52
C PHE A 27 -8.89 8.22 2.99
N GLY A 28 -9.25 8.62 1.77
CA GLY A 28 -8.71 9.82 1.16
C GLY A 28 -8.22 9.55 -0.25
N SER A 29 -7.93 10.61 -0.97
CA SER A 29 -7.47 10.50 -2.36
C SER A 29 -6.19 9.67 -2.43
N GLY A 30 -6.22 8.62 -3.22
CA GLY A 30 -5.07 7.74 -3.42
C GLY A 30 -4.91 6.66 -2.38
N ILE A 31 -5.85 6.50 -1.45
CA ILE A 31 -5.79 5.47 -0.40
C ILE A 31 -7.01 4.57 -0.54
N ASP A 32 -6.79 3.37 -1.07
CA ASP A 32 -7.85 2.40 -1.32
C ASP A 32 -7.82 1.31 -0.28
N VAL A 33 -8.98 0.75 0.02
CA VAL A 33 -9.11 -0.35 0.99
C VAL A 33 -9.54 -1.61 0.28
N ILE A 34 -8.90 -2.71 0.64
CA ILE A 34 -9.33 -4.04 0.25
C ILE A 34 -10.04 -4.64 1.45
N TRP A 35 -11.34 -4.85 1.33
CA TRP A 35 -12.16 -5.43 2.38
C TRP A 35 -12.17 -6.94 2.26
N GLY A 36 -11.97 -7.63 3.38
CA GLY A 36 -12.16 -9.07 3.45
C GLY A 36 -13.52 -9.36 4.06
N ILE A 37 -14.26 -10.28 3.48
CA ILE A 37 -15.59 -10.65 3.93
C ILE A 37 -15.51 -12.05 4.53
N LEU A 38 -15.80 -12.14 5.82
CA LEU A 38 -15.78 -13.42 6.55
C LEU A 38 -17.01 -14.26 6.25
N ASP A 39 -16.95 -15.53 6.63
CA ASP A 39 -18.05 -16.46 6.39
C ASP A 39 -19.37 -16.02 7.03
N ASP A 40 -19.30 -15.30 8.14
CA ASP A 40 -20.48 -14.79 8.83
C ASP A 40 -20.99 -13.47 8.25
N GLY A 41 -20.36 -12.97 7.19
CA GLY A 41 -20.75 -11.74 6.53
C GLY A 41 -20.09 -10.48 7.07
N LYS A 42 -19.33 -10.58 8.15
CA LYS A 42 -18.60 -9.43 8.68
C LYS A 42 -17.45 -9.03 7.77
N THR A 43 -17.09 -7.76 7.80
CA THR A 43 -15.98 -7.25 6.99
C THR A 43 -14.84 -6.77 7.87
N GLU A 44 -13.63 -6.93 7.33
CA GLU A 44 -12.40 -6.43 7.97
C GLU A 44 -11.51 -5.84 6.90
N VAL A 45 -10.61 -4.96 7.31
CA VAL A 45 -9.59 -4.46 6.38
C VAL A 45 -8.61 -5.59 6.11
N GLN A 46 -8.54 -6.04 4.86
CA GLN A 46 -7.56 -7.04 4.46
C GLN A 46 -6.26 -6.38 4.05
N ALA A 47 -6.34 -5.27 3.29
CA ALA A 47 -5.16 -4.56 2.82
C ALA A 47 -5.51 -3.11 2.54
N ILE A 48 -4.48 -2.28 2.50
CA ILE A 48 -4.60 -0.87 2.13
C ILE A 48 -3.61 -0.61 1.01
N ARG A 49 -4.07 0.06 -0.03
CA ARG A 49 -3.26 0.39 -1.20
C ARG A 49 -3.09 1.89 -1.29
N PHE A 50 -1.87 2.31 -1.62
CA PHE A 50 -1.52 3.73 -1.74
C PHE A 50 -1.03 3.99 -3.15
N ASP A 51 -1.60 4.99 -3.80
CA ASP A 51 -1.19 5.40 -5.14
C ASP A 51 0.24 5.97 -5.07
N SER A 52 1.16 5.35 -5.79
CA SER A 52 2.57 5.75 -5.73
C SER A 52 2.83 7.12 -6.36
N SER A 53 1.87 7.65 -7.12
CA SER A 53 1.99 9.01 -7.64
C SER A 53 1.65 10.06 -6.58
N LYS A 54 1.02 9.66 -5.48
CA LYS A 54 0.61 10.55 -4.40
C LYS A 54 1.35 10.30 -3.09
N PHE A 55 1.87 9.11 -2.90
CA PHE A 55 2.54 8.70 -1.67
C PHE A 55 3.85 8.01 -2.00
N THR A 56 4.92 8.40 -1.31
CA THR A 56 6.13 7.58 -1.30
C THR A 56 5.89 6.39 -0.38
N ALA A 57 6.77 5.39 -0.45
CA ALA A 57 6.68 4.24 0.45
C ALA A 57 6.76 4.69 1.92
N ASP A 58 7.62 5.64 2.22
CA ASP A 58 7.78 6.14 3.59
C ASP A 58 6.52 6.88 4.07
N GLU A 59 5.91 7.66 3.18
CA GLU A 59 4.67 8.36 3.51
C GLU A 59 3.54 7.36 3.78
N ALA A 60 3.48 6.29 2.99
CA ALA A 60 2.48 5.25 3.19
C ALA A 60 2.69 4.56 4.54
N ARG A 61 3.94 4.23 4.89
CA ARG A 61 4.25 3.62 6.18
C ARG A 61 3.89 4.53 7.34
N LYS A 62 4.17 5.84 7.19
CA LYS A 62 3.82 6.81 8.21
C LYS A 62 2.32 6.91 8.40
N TRP A 63 1.57 6.93 7.30
CA TRP A 63 0.11 6.96 7.36
C TRP A 63 -0.43 5.75 8.14
N LEU A 64 0.10 4.56 7.86
CA LEU A 64 -0.30 3.34 8.54
C LEU A 64 -0.05 3.44 10.04
N LYS A 65 1.14 3.92 10.41
CA LYS A 65 1.51 4.08 11.81
C LYS A 65 0.61 5.10 12.50
N ASP A 66 0.35 6.22 11.84
CA ASP A 66 -0.47 7.30 12.41
C ASP A 66 -1.92 6.86 12.62
N HIS A 67 -2.39 5.89 11.83
CA HIS A 67 -3.75 5.36 11.92
C HIS A 67 -3.80 4.01 12.64
N ASP A 68 -2.71 3.65 13.28
CA ASP A 68 -2.62 2.46 14.13
C ASP A 68 -2.82 1.14 13.38
N TYR A 69 -2.41 1.10 12.12
CA TYR A 69 -2.39 -0.14 11.35
C TYR A 69 -1.00 -0.77 11.44
N LYS A 70 -0.99 -2.09 11.64
CA LYS A 70 0.26 -2.85 11.74
C LYS A 70 0.25 -3.93 10.66
N PRO A 71 0.73 -3.60 9.46
CA PRO A 71 0.69 -4.59 8.38
C PRO A 71 1.58 -5.78 8.67
N ILE A 72 1.11 -6.96 8.26
CA ILE A 72 1.93 -8.17 8.35
C ILE A 72 2.93 -8.20 7.20
N GLU A 73 2.70 -7.41 6.16
CA GLU A 73 3.60 -7.30 5.03
C GLU A 73 3.37 -5.96 4.35
N PHE A 74 4.44 -5.30 3.95
CA PHE A 74 4.35 -4.06 3.18
C PHE A 74 5.21 -4.20 1.93
N GLU A 75 4.61 -3.94 0.78
CA GLU A 75 5.29 -4.04 -0.51
C GLU A 75 5.26 -2.67 -1.20
N PRO A 76 6.42 -2.01 -1.36
CA PRO A 76 6.47 -0.76 -2.10
C PRO A 76 6.12 -1.00 -3.57
N ALA A 77 5.62 0.04 -4.24
CA ALA A 77 5.35 -0.04 -5.66
C ALA A 77 6.62 -0.41 -6.43
N THR A 78 6.48 -1.24 -7.45
CA THR A 78 7.62 -1.74 -8.21
C THR A 78 7.92 -0.95 -9.47
N GLY A 79 6.99 -0.08 -9.91
CA GLY A 79 7.21 0.75 -11.08
C GLY A 79 8.19 1.87 -10.81
N LYS A 80 9.04 2.19 -11.80
CA LYS A 80 9.97 3.32 -11.67
C LYS A 80 9.20 4.61 -11.80
N ASN A 81 9.60 5.51 -10.98
CA ASN A 81 9.04 6.83 -11.10
C ASN A 81 10.11 7.77 -11.50
N MET A 82 10.41 7.81 -11.60
CA MET A 82 10.96 8.07 -11.48
C MET A 82 11.31 8.97 -11.04
N SER A 83 11.46 8.68 -10.43
CA SER A 83 11.62 9.02 -9.84
C SER A 83 12.23 9.23 -9.42
N ASN A 84 12.65 9.28 -9.36
CA ASN A 84 12.89 9.19 -8.61
C ASN A 84 13.54 9.14 -8.19
N THR A 85 13.87 9.44 -8.34
CA THR A 85 14.15 9.27 -7.62
C THR A 85 14.88 9.20 -7.10
N ILE A 86 15.18 9.59 -7.31
CA ILE A 86 15.53 9.42 -6.56
C ILE A 86 16.25 9.20 -6.13
N GLU A 87 16.48 9.29 -6.33
CA GLU A 87 16.68 8.90 -5.70
C GLU A 87 17.38 8.64 -5.34
N TYR A 88 17.69 8.79 -5.39
CA TYR A 88 18.19 8.55 -5.03
C TYR A 88 19.01 8.42 -4.83
N LYS A 89 18.97 8.93 -5.04
CA LYS A 89 19.47 8.88 -4.73
C LYS A 89 20.23 8.63 -4.65
N THR A 90 20.03 8.93 -5.08
CA THR A 90 20.56 8.80 -4.94
C THR A 90 21.47 8.57 -4.98
N PHE A 91 20.86 9.01 -5.04
CA PHE A 91 21.44 8.99 -5.38
C PHE A 91 22.29 8.70 -5.49
N ARG A 92 22.27 8.98 -5.62
CA ARG A 92 22.73 8.93 -5.83
C ARG A 92 23.50 8.75 -6.06
N PHE A 93 22.97 8.98 -6.22
CA PHE A 93 23.34 8.98 -6.80
C PHE A 93 24.05 8.60 -7.11
N ASN A 94 24.06 8.86 -7.27
CA ASN A 94 24.27 8.61 -7.63
C ASN A 94 24.95 8.21 -7.89
N LEU A 95 24.80 8.63 -8.25
CA LEU A 95 24.90 8.47 -8.37
C LEU A 95 25.52 8.15 -8.58
N LEU A 96 25.37 8.57 -9.05
CA LEU A 96 25.34 8.44 -9.09
C LEU A 96 25.70 8.25 -9.13
N SER A 97 25.52 8.90 -9.66
CA SER A 97 25.19 8.92 -9.42
C SER A 97 25.66 8.68 -9.26
#